data_141275cfc954f0a65814019e04d149c8
#
_entry.id   141275cfc954f0a65814019e04d149c8
#
_cell.length_a   1.000
_cell.length_b   1.000
_cell.length_c   1.000
_cell.angle_alpha   90.00
_cell.angle_beta   90.00
_cell.angle_gamma   90.00
#
_symmetry.space_group_name_H-M   'P 1'
#
loop_
_entity.id
_entity.type
_entity.pdbx_description
1 polymer ?
#
loop_
_entity_poly.entity_id
_entity_poly.type
_entity_poly.pdbx_seq_one_letter_code
_entity_poly.pdbx_strand_id
1 'polypeptide(L)'
;MNFERCSQPQKRRGPVGRRRYNHARFSVASRKGRDRHSAGAPGGLCDSVAGGGAVPGSTKPWKAARSIHELITKADVRAAFLICATACLSLFLLEFVGAEGTYARLYPPSPYEPDPYWVLRVKAWWLMWILIGFVMIPVIAMLCMRTKGLRDCNLSFSGFAKHFWMYVGLFVAVFPVIWLVSQTPNFYNYYPMYPAAGRSWKDFLMWEGMYAGQFIALEFFFRGFLVGGLARYMGVLAVPVSVMPYMMLHFTKPAPEAAASVVAGFVLGWLALKYKSIWGGVCVHCAVAISMDLLALSHKNQLPWTHH
;
A
#
# COMPACT_ATOMS: atom_id res chain seq x y z
N MET A 1 4.64 29.45 55.23
CA MET A 1 5.49 28.65 56.13
C MET A 1 5.97 27.45 55.40
N ASN A 2 7.29 27.39 55.29
CA ASN A 2 8.19 26.30 54.89
C ASN A 2 8.01 25.56 53.54
N PHE A 3 8.90 25.98 52.69
CA PHE A 3 9.45 25.29 51.51
C PHE A 3 10.34 24.12 51.98
N GLU A 4 10.18 22.94 51.41
CA GLU A 4 11.29 21.97 51.28
C GLU A 4 11.47 21.58 49.83
N ARG A 5 12.64 21.96 49.31
CA ARG A 5 13.21 21.54 48.01
C ARG A 5 13.80 20.16 48.18
N CYS A 6 13.35 19.18 47.44
CA CYS A 6 14.10 17.92 47.28
C CYS A 6 14.78 17.95 45.89
N SER A 7 16.09 18.22 45.93
CA SER A 7 17.00 18.17 44.80
C SER A 7 17.37 16.72 44.49
N GLN A 8 17.09 16.26 43.28
CA GLN A 8 17.64 14.99 42.77
C GLN A 8 18.81 15.25 41.82
N PRO A 9 19.86 14.41 41.84
CA PRO A 9 21.12 14.65 41.14
C PRO A 9 21.01 14.30 39.64
N GLN A 10 21.54 15.22 38.85
CA GLN A 10 21.74 15.14 37.41
C GLN A 10 22.72 14.00 37.02
N LYS A 11 22.23 12.94 36.38
CA LYS A 11 23.09 11.92 35.75
C LYS A 11 23.67 12.48 34.44
N ARG A 12 24.99 12.65 34.45
CA ARG A 12 25.80 13.00 33.28
C ARG A 12 25.62 11.95 32.19
N ARG A 13 25.15 12.37 30.98
CA ARG A 13 25.15 11.54 29.79
C ARG A 13 26.56 11.55 29.17
N GLY A 14 27.18 10.38 29.07
CA GLY A 14 28.42 10.15 28.33
C GLY A 14 28.20 10.25 26.80
N PRO A 15 29.29 10.39 26.02
CA PRO A 15 29.18 10.69 24.57
C PRO A 15 28.65 9.50 23.78
N VAL A 16 27.67 9.79 22.90
CA VAL A 16 27.08 8.86 21.95
C VAL A 16 28.12 8.47 20.90
N GLY A 17 28.55 7.22 20.92
CA GLY A 17 29.45 6.64 19.94
C GLY A 17 28.83 6.64 18.52
N ARG A 18 29.50 7.29 17.59
CA ARG A 18 29.19 7.22 16.16
C ARG A 18 29.43 5.79 15.66
N ARG A 19 28.38 5.05 15.36
CA ARG A 19 28.47 3.80 14.56
C ARG A 19 28.82 4.18 13.13
N ARG A 20 30.02 3.84 12.69
CA ARG A 20 30.43 3.87 11.27
C ARG A 20 29.70 2.75 10.55
N TYR A 21 28.91 3.10 9.52
CA TYR A 21 28.41 2.16 8.54
C TYR A 21 29.58 1.73 7.64
N ASN A 22 29.96 0.46 7.72
CA ASN A 22 30.90 -0.16 6.80
C ASN A 22 30.16 -0.44 5.47
N HIS A 23 30.54 0.29 4.43
CA HIS A 23 30.21 -0.06 3.05
C HIS A 23 31.00 -1.32 2.65
N ALA A 24 30.35 -2.46 2.60
CA ALA A 24 30.88 -3.65 1.96
C ALA A 24 30.92 -3.41 0.42
N ARG A 25 32.13 -3.21 -0.11
CA ARG A 25 32.38 -3.23 -1.54
C ARG A 25 32.30 -4.65 -2.04
N PHE A 26 31.30 -4.97 -2.86
CA PHE A 26 31.30 -6.19 -3.65
C PHE A 26 32.32 -6.02 -4.80
N SER A 27 33.45 -6.71 -4.70
CA SER A 27 34.46 -6.85 -5.75
C SER A 27 34.04 -8.00 -6.65
N VAL A 28 33.72 -7.72 -7.92
CA VAL A 28 33.51 -8.71 -8.96
C VAL A 28 34.89 -9.17 -9.46
N ALA A 29 35.28 -10.38 -9.09
CA ALA A 29 36.51 -11.01 -9.59
C ALA A 29 36.28 -11.56 -11.02
N SER A 30 36.87 -10.89 -11.98
CA SER A 30 37.05 -11.38 -13.36
C SER A 30 38.05 -12.52 -13.36
N ARG A 31 37.63 -13.74 -13.65
CA ARG A 31 38.53 -14.84 -13.98
C ARG A 31 38.73 -14.88 -15.49
N LYS A 32 39.90 -14.41 -15.93
CA LYS A 32 40.47 -14.68 -17.24
C LYS A 32 40.94 -16.15 -17.31
N GLY A 33 40.44 -16.89 -18.31
CA GLY A 33 40.87 -18.23 -18.64
C GLY A 33 42.26 -18.26 -19.27
N ARG A 34 42.90 -19.39 -19.18
CA ARG A 34 44.17 -19.66 -19.83
C ARG A 34 43.99 -20.92 -20.66
N ASP A 35 44.24 -20.76 -21.97
CA ASP A 35 44.34 -21.81 -22.96
C ASP A 35 45.44 -22.80 -22.62
N ARG A 36 45.27 -24.08 -22.97
CA ARG A 36 46.38 -24.95 -23.45
C ARG A 36 45.85 -26.14 -24.28
N HIS A 37 46.50 -26.26 -25.41
CA HIS A 37 46.54 -27.29 -26.43
C HIS A 37 46.67 -28.74 -25.92
N SER A 38 46.10 -29.73 -26.61
CA SER A 38 46.80 -30.58 -27.60
C SER A 38 45.97 -31.82 -27.93
N ALA A 39 45.71 -32.03 -29.21
CA ALA A 39 46.14 -33.11 -30.05
C ALA A 39 45.67 -34.54 -29.73
N GLY A 40 45.06 -35.19 -30.75
CA GLY A 40 45.03 -36.63 -30.92
C GLY A 40 43.76 -37.18 -31.56
N ALA A 41 43.71 -37.35 -32.89
CA ALA A 41 42.84 -38.31 -33.58
C ALA A 41 43.55 -39.68 -33.59
N PRO A 42 42.96 -40.84 -33.95
CA PRO A 42 42.06 -41.05 -35.09
C PRO A 42 40.99 -42.17 -34.94
N GLY A 43 40.05 -42.19 -35.86
CA GLY A 43 39.66 -43.41 -36.58
C GLY A 43 38.48 -44.24 -36.07
N GLY A 44 37.45 -44.39 -36.88
CA GLY A 44 36.57 -45.54 -36.82
C GLY A 44 35.15 -45.28 -37.34
N LEU A 45 34.97 -45.56 -38.61
CA LEU A 45 33.77 -46.03 -39.33
C LEU A 45 32.57 -46.51 -38.50
N CYS A 46 31.37 -46.19 -38.85
CA CYS A 46 30.34 -47.02 -39.51
C CYS A 46 28.97 -46.34 -39.50
N ASP A 47 28.50 -46.12 -40.66
CA ASP A 47 27.22 -46.39 -41.31
C ASP A 47 25.89 -46.12 -40.64
N SER A 48 25.19 -45.25 -41.33
CA SER A 48 23.78 -45.32 -41.78
C SER A 48 22.72 -45.90 -40.87
N VAL A 49 21.80 -45.03 -40.41
CA VAL A 49 20.37 -45.27 -40.57
C VAL A 49 19.67 -43.94 -40.85
N ALA A 50 19.10 -43.87 -42.04
CA ALA A 50 18.21 -42.79 -42.45
C ALA A 50 16.87 -42.94 -41.71
N GLY A 51 16.39 -41.85 -41.15
CA GLY A 51 15.07 -41.79 -40.52
C GLY A 51 14.72 -40.33 -40.29
N GLY A 52 14.35 -39.62 -41.35
CA GLY A 52 13.93 -38.23 -41.27
C GLY A 52 12.62 -38.06 -40.48
N GLY A 53 12.71 -37.43 -39.36
CA GLY A 53 11.62 -36.81 -38.66
C GLY A 53 11.97 -35.36 -38.44
N ALA A 54 11.57 -34.50 -39.38
CA ALA A 54 11.66 -33.05 -39.16
C ALA A 54 10.79 -32.66 -38.00
N VAL A 55 11.37 -32.30 -36.89
CA VAL A 55 10.70 -31.61 -35.78
C VAL A 55 10.37 -30.19 -36.25
N PRO A 56 9.12 -29.80 -36.45
CA PRO A 56 8.79 -28.42 -36.75
C PRO A 56 8.75 -27.63 -35.43
N GLY A 57 9.94 -27.35 -34.93
CA GLY A 57 10.17 -26.44 -33.79
C GLY A 57 10.92 -25.22 -34.26
N SER A 58 10.38 -24.51 -35.23
CA SER A 58 10.81 -23.15 -35.50
C SER A 58 10.47 -22.30 -34.31
N THR A 59 11.35 -22.28 -33.32
CA THR A 59 11.41 -21.16 -32.39
C THR A 59 11.62 -19.91 -33.21
N LYS A 60 10.50 -19.19 -33.44
CA LYS A 60 10.58 -17.84 -34.02
C LYS A 60 11.56 -17.06 -33.15
N PRO A 61 12.68 -16.55 -33.74
CA PRO A 61 13.60 -15.77 -32.94
C PRO A 61 12.81 -14.66 -32.29
N TRP A 62 12.99 -14.50 -30.95
CA TRP A 62 12.49 -13.39 -30.18
C TRP A 62 12.77 -12.13 -30.99
N LYS A 63 11.73 -11.58 -31.61
CA LYS A 63 11.88 -10.34 -32.37
C LYS A 63 12.45 -9.31 -31.42
N ALA A 64 13.62 -8.79 -31.75
CA ALA A 64 14.39 -7.83 -30.99
C ALA A 64 13.47 -6.80 -30.34
N ALA A 65 13.74 -6.50 -29.08
CA ALA A 65 12.95 -5.62 -28.26
C ALA A 65 12.58 -4.36 -29.06
N ARG A 66 11.30 -4.20 -29.34
CA ARG A 66 10.79 -2.97 -29.93
C ARG A 66 11.22 -1.82 -29.03
N SER A 67 11.62 -0.72 -29.65
CA SER A 67 12.05 0.43 -28.85
C SER A 67 10.95 0.84 -27.86
N ILE A 68 11.31 1.36 -26.70
CA ILE A 68 10.34 1.87 -25.70
C ILE A 68 9.38 2.87 -26.34
N HIS A 69 9.87 3.66 -27.29
CA HIS A 69 9.04 4.59 -28.07
C HIS A 69 7.94 3.87 -28.88
N GLU A 70 8.24 2.75 -29.53
CA GLU A 70 7.26 1.95 -30.28
C GLU A 70 6.21 1.29 -29.37
N LEU A 71 6.61 0.87 -28.18
CA LEU A 71 5.68 0.35 -27.17
C LEU A 71 4.73 1.44 -26.66
N ILE A 72 5.23 2.64 -26.41
CA ILE A 72 4.44 3.77 -25.90
C ILE A 72 3.47 4.30 -26.96
N THR A 73 3.73 4.13 -28.24
CA THR A 73 2.84 4.59 -29.33
C THR A 73 1.62 3.70 -29.54
N LYS A 74 1.61 2.46 -29.10
CA LYS A 74 0.39 1.63 -29.13
C LYS A 74 -0.60 2.13 -28.09
N ALA A 75 -1.84 2.41 -28.51
CA ALA A 75 -2.88 3.00 -27.67
C ALA A 75 -3.07 2.28 -26.33
N ASP A 76 -3.08 0.94 -26.33
CA ASP A 76 -3.27 0.13 -25.12
C ASP A 76 -2.09 0.20 -24.16
N VAL A 77 -0.86 0.14 -24.65
CA VAL A 77 0.36 0.26 -23.84
C VAL A 77 0.50 1.67 -23.30
N ARG A 78 0.18 2.68 -24.11
CA ARG A 78 0.16 4.09 -23.69
C ARG A 78 -0.82 4.32 -22.55
N ALA A 79 -2.02 3.77 -22.61
CA ALA A 79 -3.01 3.93 -21.56
C ALA A 79 -2.58 3.24 -20.26
N ALA A 80 -2.06 2.00 -20.32
CA ALA A 80 -1.53 1.30 -19.16
C ALA A 80 -0.34 2.07 -18.52
N PHE A 81 0.57 2.59 -19.34
CA PHE A 81 1.68 3.44 -18.89
C PHE A 81 1.17 4.69 -18.15
N LEU A 82 0.18 5.38 -18.73
CA LEU A 82 -0.39 6.58 -18.09
C LEU A 82 -1.09 6.28 -16.77
N ILE A 83 -1.77 5.13 -16.64
CA ILE A 83 -2.35 4.69 -15.37
C ILE A 83 -1.25 4.49 -14.32
N CYS A 84 -0.17 3.79 -14.66
CA CYS A 84 0.95 3.57 -13.74
C CYS A 84 1.67 4.89 -13.41
N ALA A 85 1.91 5.77 -14.38
CA ALA A 85 2.54 7.07 -14.15
C ALA A 85 1.67 7.97 -13.25
N THR A 86 0.35 7.95 -13.45
CA THR A 86 -0.61 8.65 -12.58
C THR A 86 -0.53 8.10 -11.16
N ALA A 87 -0.46 6.77 -10.99
CA ALA A 87 -0.33 6.15 -9.68
C ALA A 87 0.98 6.55 -8.98
N CYS A 88 2.09 6.54 -9.69
CA CYS A 88 3.38 7.00 -9.15
C CYS A 88 3.33 8.46 -8.71
N LEU A 89 2.73 9.35 -9.52
CA LEU A 89 2.55 10.76 -9.16
C LEU A 89 1.68 10.91 -7.91
N SER A 90 0.56 10.21 -7.83
CA SER A 90 -0.36 10.26 -6.69
C SER A 90 0.33 9.82 -5.39
N LEU A 91 1.06 8.69 -5.44
CA LEU A 91 1.81 8.17 -4.29
C LEU A 91 2.95 9.10 -3.88
N PHE A 92 3.68 9.67 -4.85
CA PHE A 92 4.72 10.66 -4.59
C PHE A 92 4.16 11.89 -3.86
N LEU A 93 3.07 12.46 -4.36
CA LEU A 93 2.46 13.63 -3.74
C LEU A 93 1.93 13.32 -2.34
N LEU A 94 1.35 12.15 -2.13
CA LEU A 94 0.89 11.73 -0.81
C LEU A 94 2.05 11.63 0.18
N GLU A 95 3.14 10.97 -0.20
CA GLU A 95 4.29 10.73 0.68
C GLU A 95 5.06 12.02 1.02
N PHE A 96 5.29 12.89 0.04
CA PHE A 96 6.17 14.06 0.22
C PHE A 96 5.42 15.36 0.54
N VAL A 97 4.20 15.52 0.06
CA VAL A 97 3.40 16.74 0.30
C VAL A 97 2.29 16.46 1.32
N GLY A 98 1.59 15.35 1.17
CA GLY A 98 0.48 14.94 2.03
C GLY A 98 0.89 14.43 3.40
N ALA A 99 2.17 14.13 3.63
CA ALA A 99 2.66 13.64 4.90
C ALA A 99 2.29 14.57 6.07
N GLU A 100 1.91 13.98 7.19
CA GLU A 100 1.55 14.69 8.43
C GLU A 100 2.67 15.64 8.90
N GLY A 101 3.94 15.21 8.77
CA GLY A 101 5.12 16.02 9.09
C GLY A 101 5.26 17.26 8.22
N THR A 102 4.70 17.30 7.02
CA THR A 102 4.68 18.49 6.17
C THR A 102 3.75 19.53 6.75
N TYR A 103 2.54 19.15 7.18
CA TYR A 103 1.64 20.06 7.88
C TYR A 103 2.27 20.60 9.17
N ALA A 104 2.86 19.74 9.97
CA ALA A 104 3.47 20.12 11.24
C ALA A 104 4.63 21.12 11.08
N ARG A 105 5.35 21.07 9.95
CA ARG A 105 6.40 22.06 9.62
C ARG A 105 5.82 23.38 9.15
N LEU A 106 4.74 23.35 8.35
CA LEU A 106 4.10 24.55 7.82
C LEU A 106 3.26 25.29 8.87
N TYR A 107 2.64 24.53 9.77
CA TYR A 107 1.73 25.03 10.79
C TYR A 107 2.07 24.40 12.15
N PRO A 108 3.22 24.77 12.76
CA PRO A 108 3.61 24.22 14.06
C PRO A 108 2.60 24.58 15.14
N PRO A 109 2.40 23.72 16.17
CA PRO A 109 1.53 24.03 17.28
C PRO A 109 2.06 25.23 18.06
N SER A 110 1.16 26.10 18.49
CA SER A 110 1.52 27.25 19.36
C SER A 110 1.97 26.74 20.73
N PRO A 111 3.12 27.20 21.25
CA PRO A 111 3.53 26.87 22.60
C PRO A 111 2.73 27.65 23.67
N TYR A 112 2.05 28.74 23.27
CA TYR A 112 1.33 29.64 24.18
C TYR A 112 -0.16 29.36 24.24
N GLU A 113 -0.75 28.88 23.15
CA GLU A 113 -2.18 28.58 23.01
C GLU A 113 -2.34 27.13 22.50
N PRO A 114 -2.48 26.14 23.41
CA PRO A 114 -2.67 24.76 22.99
C PRO A 114 -4.00 24.59 22.28
N ASP A 115 -3.96 24.19 21.01
CA ASP A 115 -5.13 23.89 20.23
C ASP A 115 -5.52 22.40 20.37
N PRO A 116 -6.65 22.09 20.98
CA PRO A 116 -7.07 20.71 21.21
C PRO A 116 -7.38 19.94 19.93
N TYR A 117 -7.54 20.63 18.80
CA TYR A 117 -7.82 20.04 17.49
C TYR A 117 -6.64 20.10 16.53
N TRP A 118 -5.45 20.52 16.97
CA TRP A 118 -4.28 20.60 16.08
C TRP A 118 -3.97 19.24 15.42
N VAL A 119 -3.98 18.15 16.21
CA VAL A 119 -3.76 16.80 15.67
C VAL A 119 -4.83 16.39 14.67
N LEU A 120 -6.09 16.77 14.92
CA LEU A 120 -7.18 16.52 13.97
C LEU A 120 -6.98 17.27 12.64
N ARG A 121 -6.45 18.51 12.70
CA ARG A 121 -6.10 19.26 11.47
C ARG A 121 -4.94 18.62 10.71
N VAL A 122 -3.95 18.06 11.41
CA VAL A 122 -2.89 17.25 10.79
C VAL A 122 -3.50 16.06 10.03
N LYS A 123 -4.45 15.36 10.66
CA LYS A 123 -5.17 14.23 10.02
C LYS A 123 -6.05 14.69 8.85
N ALA A 124 -6.68 15.86 8.96
CA ALA A 124 -7.46 16.45 7.87
C ALA A 124 -6.58 16.82 6.66
N TRP A 125 -5.39 17.35 6.88
CA TRP A 125 -4.39 17.59 5.84
C TRP A 125 -4.04 16.28 5.10
N TRP A 126 -3.71 15.24 5.84
CA TRP A 126 -3.42 13.92 5.29
C TRP A 126 -4.59 13.36 4.47
N LEU A 127 -5.83 13.42 5.00
CA LEU A 127 -7.03 13.02 4.26
C LEU A 127 -7.25 13.85 3.00
N MET A 128 -7.05 15.16 3.06
CA MET A 128 -7.18 16.03 1.88
C MET A 128 -6.25 15.57 0.76
N TRP A 129 -4.99 15.28 1.06
CA TRP A 129 -4.03 14.79 0.07
C TRP A 129 -4.33 13.38 -0.42
N ILE A 130 -4.92 12.53 0.41
CA ILE A 130 -5.46 11.22 -0.03
C ILE A 130 -6.59 11.44 -1.05
N LEU A 131 -7.53 12.34 -0.79
CA LEU A 131 -8.62 12.64 -1.73
C LEU A 131 -8.08 13.24 -3.04
N ILE A 132 -7.11 14.13 -2.96
CA ILE A 132 -6.44 14.68 -4.15
C ILE A 132 -5.72 13.57 -4.92
N GLY A 133 -4.85 12.82 -4.26
CA GLY A 133 -4.00 11.81 -4.89
C GLY A 133 -4.77 10.58 -5.36
N PHE A 134 -5.69 10.08 -4.56
CA PHE A 134 -6.36 8.80 -4.84
C PHE A 134 -7.70 8.95 -5.57
N VAL A 135 -8.29 10.15 -5.61
CA VAL A 135 -9.55 10.36 -6.33
C VAL A 135 -9.38 11.41 -7.42
N MET A 136 -9.01 12.64 -7.07
CA MET A 136 -9.02 13.76 -8.01
C MET A 136 -8.05 13.55 -9.19
N ILE A 137 -6.78 13.25 -8.90
CA ILE A 137 -5.76 13.03 -9.94
C ILE A 137 -6.11 11.85 -10.86
N PRO A 138 -6.47 10.64 -10.35
CA PRO A 138 -6.94 9.55 -11.20
C PRO A 138 -8.16 9.89 -12.05
N VAL A 139 -9.15 10.59 -11.50
CA VAL A 139 -10.35 11.00 -12.25
C VAL A 139 -9.95 11.94 -13.38
N ILE A 140 -9.14 12.95 -13.13
CA ILE A 140 -8.64 13.87 -14.16
C ILE A 140 -7.86 13.10 -15.24
N ALA A 141 -6.97 12.20 -14.83
CA ALA A 141 -6.21 11.37 -15.77
C ALA A 141 -7.12 10.52 -16.65
N MET A 142 -8.16 9.88 -16.09
CA MET A 142 -9.13 9.10 -16.86
C MET A 142 -9.92 9.96 -17.86
N LEU A 143 -10.32 11.17 -17.47
CA LEU A 143 -11.00 12.11 -18.35
C LEU A 143 -10.09 12.53 -19.51
N CYS A 144 -8.82 12.84 -19.24
CA CYS A 144 -7.83 13.20 -20.25
C CYS A 144 -7.50 12.05 -21.21
N MET A 145 -7.45 10.82 -20.71
CA MET A 145 -7.18 9.63 -21.52
C MET A 145 -8.36 9.23 -22.43
N ARG A 146 -9.54 9.84 -22.28
CA ARG A 146 -10.77 9.48 -23.00
C ARG A 146 -11.06 7.96 -22.97
N THR A 147 -10.64 7.28 -21.90
CA THR A 147 -10.96 5.87 -21.67
C THR A 147 -12.45 5.71 -21.37
N LYS A 148 -12.95 4.46 -21.26
CA LYS A 148 -14.33 4.21 -20.83
C LYS A 148 -14.63 4.76 -19.42
N GLY A 149 -13.63 5.35 -18.78
CA GLY A 149 -13.74 6.17 -17.59
C GLY A 149 -14.15 5.37 -16.37
N LEU A 150 -15.00 5.97 -15.55
CA LEU A 150 -15.49 5.42 -14.30
C LEU A 150 -16.20 4.06 -14.40
N ARG A 151 -16.66 3.67 -15.61
CA ARG A 151 -17.32 2.36 -15.83
C ARG A 151 -16.38 1.17 -15.60
N ASP A 152 -15.08 1.37 -15.81
CA ASP A 152 -14.06 0.32 -15.62
C ASP A 152 -13.53 0.29 -14.17
N CYS A 153 -13.94 1.25 -13.31
CA CYS A 153 -13.45 1.40 -11.93
C CYS A 153 -14.15 0.51 -10.89
N ASN A 154 -14.82 -0.57 -11.29
CA ASN A 154 -15.45 -1.52 -10.38
C ASN A 154 -16.42 -0.86 -9.36
N LEU A 155 -17.22 0.13 -9.77
CA LEU A 155 -18.11 0.90 -8.89
C LEU A 155 -19.52 0.32 -8.75
N SER A 156 -19.75 -0.91 -9.21
CA SER A 156 -21.09 -1.53 -9.18
C SER A 156 -21.57 -1.79 -7.75
N PHE A 157 -22.63 -1.09 -7.35
CA PHE A 157 -23.28 -1.35 -6.06
C PHE A 157 -24.03 -2.68 -6.05
N SER A 158 -24.62 -3.10 -7.18
CA SER A 158 -25.29 -4.40 -7.29
C SER A 158 -24.35 -5.57 -7.08
N GLY A 159 -23.10 -5.46 -7.51
CA GLY A 159 -22.05 -6.45 -7.25
C GLY A 159 -21.75 -6.61 -5.76
N PHE A 160 -21.77 -5.53 -5.00
CA PHE A 160 -21.65 -5.56 -3.54
C PHE A 160 -22.88 -6.17 -2.87
N ALA A 161 -24.08 -5.67 -3.17
CA ALA A 161 -25.32 -6.07 -2.51
C ALA A 161 -25.60 -7.58 -2.63
N LYS A 162 -25.33 -8.16 -3.82
CA LYS A 162 -25.49 -9.61 -4.05
C LYS A 162 -24.51 -10.47 -3.23
N HIS A 163 -23.37 -9.94 -2.84
CA HIS A 163 -22.30 -10.67 -2.17
C HIS A 163 -22.03 -10.15 -0.76
N PHE A 164 -22.92 -9.35 -0.20
CA PHE A 164 -22.78 -8.70 1.10
C PHE A 164 -22.34 -9.67 2.21
N TRP A 165 -23.02 -10.82 2.33
CA TRP A 165 -22.71 -11.81 3.37
C TRP A 165 -21.32 -12.43 3.24
N MET A 166 -20.77 -12.47 2.03
CA MET A 166 -19.39 -12.90 1.83
C MET A 166 -18.40 -11.89 2.46
N TYR A 167 -18.64 -10.58 2.32
CA TYR A 167 -17.80 -9.55 2.95
C TYR A 167 -17.96 -9.55 4.48
N VAL A 168 -19.15 -9.81 4.99
CA VAL A 168 -19.37 -10.05 6.43
C VAL A 168 -18.55 -11.25 6.89
N GLY A 169 -18.58 -12.37 6.15
CA GLY A 169 -17.77 -13.56 6.45
C GLY A 169 -16.26 -13.27 6.45
N LEU A 170 -15.78 -12.44 5.52
CA LEU A 170 -14.37 -12.00 5.51
C LEU A 170 -14.01 -11.19 6.76
N PHE A 171 -14.87 -10.27 7.16
CA PHE A 171 -14.65 -9.50 8.39
C PHE A 171 -14.64 -10.40 9.61
N VAL A 172 -15.62 -11.31 9.74
CA VAL A 172 -15.70 -12.28 10.86
C VAL A 172 -14.47 -13.17 10.91
N ALA A 173 -13.94 -13.59 9.76
CA ALA A 173 -12.73 -14.42 9.69
C ALA A 173 -11.46 -13.66 10.13
N VAL A 174 -11.39 -12.35 9.89
CA VAL A 174 -10.23 -11.50 10.26
C VAL A 174 -10.33 -11.02 11.70
N PHE A 175 -11.54 -10.83 12.23
CA PHE A 175 -11.76 -10.24 13.56
C PHE A 175 -11.01 -10.96 14.71
N PRO A 176 -10.91 -12.29 14.80
CA PRO A 176 -10.12 -12.97 15.83
C PRO A 176 -8.63 -12.57 15.80
N VAL A 177 -8.08 -12.37 14.60
CA VAL A 177 -6.68 -11.93 14.44
C VAL A 177 -6.51 -10.51 14.97
N ILE A 178 -7.45 -9.61 14.64
CA ILE A 178 -7.45 -8.23 15.15
C ILE A 178 -7.52 -8.25 16.67
N TRP A 179 -8.41 -9.04 17.23
CA TRP A 179 -8.57 -9.16 18.69
C TRP A 179 -7.29 -9.67 19.37
N LEU A 180 -6.63 -10.70 18.82
CA LEU A 180 -5.36 -11.21 19.35
C LEU A 180 -4.25 -10.13 19.28
N VAL A 181 -4.12 -9.45 18.16
CA VAL A 181 -3.08 -8.41 17.97
C VAL A 181 -3.36 -7.20 18.85
N SER A 182 -4.64 -6.88 19.13
CA SER A 182 -5.02 -5.76 19.98
C SER A 182 -4.56 -5.91 21.43
N GLN A 183 -4.24 -7.12 21.89
CA GLN A 183 -3.70 -7.37 23.23
C GLN A 183 -2.23 -6.90 23.38
N THR A 184 -1.58 -6.49 22.29
CA THR A 184 -0.16 -6.11 22.32
C THR A 184 0.02 -4.60 22.57
N PRO A 185 1.03 -4.20 23.39
CA PRO A 185 1.33 -2.78 23.61
C PRO A 185 1.61 -2.00 22.33
N ASN A 186 2.26 -2.63 21.35
CA ASN A 186 2.53 -1.99 20.06
C ASN A 186 1.25 -1.58 19.32
N PHE A 187 0.18 -2.36 19.46
CA PHE A 187 -1.10 -2.08 18.84
C PHE A 187 -1.82 -0.91 19.52
N TYR A 188 -2.12 -1.02 20.80
CA TYR A 188 -2.92 0.02 21.46
C TYR A 188 -2.15 1.32 21.71
N ASN A 189 -0.81 1.33 21.62
CA ASN A 189 -0.04 2.58 21.58
C ASN A 189 -0.08 3.26 20.20
N TYR A 190 -0.29 2.49 19.13
CA TYR A 190 -0.40 3.02 17.77
C TYR A 190 -1.82 3.51 17.45
N TYR A 191 -2.86 2.79 17.92
CA TYR A 191 -4.27 3.09 17.65
C TYR A 191 -4.96 3.71 18.87
N PRO A 192 -6.01 4.56 18.65
CA PRO A 192 -6.35 5.21 17.38
C PRO A 192 -5.25 6.19 16.94
N MET A 193 -5.09 6.36 15.62
CA MET A 193 -4.12 7.32 15.08
C MET A 193 -4.46 8.79 15.39
N TYR A 194 -5.67 9.07 15.85
CA TYR A 194 -6.07 10.32 16.50
C TYR A 194 -6.23 10.07 18.01
N PRO A 195 -5.25 10.44 18.82
CA PRO A 195 -5.23 10.09 20.25
C PRO A 195 -6.45 10.61 21.04
N ALA A 196 -7.06 11.70 20.59
CA ALA A 196 -8.23 12.29 21.24
C ALA A 196 -9.58 11.71 20.75
N ALA A 197 -9.57 10.64 19.94
CA ALA A 197 -10.80 10.01 19.44
C ALA A 197 -11.73 9.54 20.57
N GLY A 198 -11.17 9.11 21.70
CA GLY A 198 -11.96 8.68 22.87
C GLY A 198 -12.46 9.81 23.76
N ARG A 199 -12.07 11.08 23.55
CA ARG A 199 -12.41 12.21 24.43
C ARG A 199 -13.92 12.51 24.45
N SER A 200 -14.61 12.35 23.34
CA SER A 200 -16.05 12.56 23.20
C SER A 200 -16.62 11.82 22.00
N TRP A 201 -17.93 11.62 21.97
CA TRP A 201 -18.63 11.12 20.79
C TRP A 201 -18.38 11.97 19.53
N LYS A 202 -18.28 13.29 19.71
CA LYS A 202 -17.97 14.20 18.60
C LYS A 202 -16.59 13.93 18.02
N ASP A 203 -15.56 13.79 18.86
CA ASP A 203 -14.20 13.50 18.41
C ASP A 203 -14.11 12.13 17.73
N PHE A 204 -14.77 11.13 18.30
CA PHE A 204 -14.84 9.78 17.73
C PHE A 204 -15.48 9.78 16.33
N LEU A 205 -16.68 10.34 16.21
CA LEU A 205 -17.41 10.35 14.95
C LEU A 205 -16.72 11.22 13.89
N MET A 206 -16.09 12.33 14.26
CA MET A 206 -15.27 13.13 13.33
C MET A 206 -14.09 12.32 12.81
N TRP A 207 -13.38 11.61 13.69
CA TRP A 207 -12.25 10.78 13.31
C TRP A 207 -12.69 9.61 12.43
N GLU A 208 -13.66 8.81 12.84
CA GLU A 208 -14.13 7.66 12.08
C GLU A 208 -14.72 8.04 10.72
N GLY A 209 -15.40 9.19 10.63
CA GLY A 209 -15.89 9.72 9.36
C GLY A 209 -14.76 10.09 8.40
N MET A 210 -13.69 10.71 8.91
CA MET A 210 -12.49 11.01 8.14
C MET A 210 -11.77 9.71 7.71
N TYR A 211 -11.67 8.75 8.61
CA TYR A 211 -11.02 7.46 8.38
C TYR A 211 -11.81 6.62 7.36
N ALA A 212 -13.15 6.62 7.42
CA ALA A 212 -13.99 6.00 6.40
C ALA A 212 -13.82 6.66 5.02
N GLY A 213 -13.77 8.00 4.97
CA GLY A 213 -13.49 8.76 3.74
C GLY A 213 -12.16 8.35 3.10
N GLN A 214 -11.14 8.13 3.91
CA GLN A 214 -9.84 7.62 3.46
C GLN A 214 -9.97 6.23 2.82
N PHE A 215 -10.75 5.30 3.39
CA PHE A 215 -10.92 3.96 2.81
C PHE A 215 -11.72 3.97 1.52
N ILE A 216 -12.68 4.86 1.36
CA ILE A 216 -13.39 5.06 0.08
C ILE A 216 -12.39 5.47 -1.00
N ALA A 217 -11.55 6.47 -0.71
CA ALA A 217 -10.53 6.93 -1.64
C ALA A 217 -9.49 5.85 -1.96
N LEU A 218 -9.03 5.10 -0.95
CA LEU A 218 -8.07 4.02 -1.08
C LEU A 218 -8.61 2.87 -1.95
N GLU A 219 -9.83 2.41 -1.68
CA GLU A 219 -10.44 1.35 -2.48
C GLU A 219 -10.72 1.80 -3.92
N PHE A 220 -11.15 3.07 -4.11
CA PHE A 220 -11.27 3.63 -5.44
C PHE A 220 -9.93 3.62 -6.19
N PHE A 221 -8.84 4.05 -5.55
CA PHE A 221 -7.53 4.10 -6.17
C PHE A 221 -6.98 2.71 -6.52
N PHE A 222 -6.92 1.82 -5.54
CA PHE A 222 -6.28 0.51 -5.74
C PHE A 222 -7.15 -0.48 -6.49
N ARG A 223 -8.44 -0.61 -6.13
CA ARG A 223 -9.35 -1.62 -6.73
C ARG A 223 -10.16 -1.06 -7.88
N GLY A 224 -10.47 0.24 -7.82
CA GLY A 224 -11.13 0.93 -8.93
C GLY A 224 -10.15 1.28 -10.04
N PHE A 225 -9.31 2.28 -9.81
CA PHE A 225 -8.44 2.87 -10.83
C PHE A 225 -7.34 1.92 -11.28
N LEU A 226 -6.51 1.38 -10.35
CA LEU A 226 -5.40 0.50 -10.72
C LEU A 226 -5.87 -0.87 -11.20
N VAL A 227 -6.59 -1.63 -10.37
CA VAL A 227 -7.03 -2.99 -10.76
C VAL A 227 -8.03 -2.90 -11.91
N GLY A 228 -9.06 -2.08 -11.81
CA GLY A 228 -10.08 -1.94 -12.85
C GLY A 228 -9.51 -1.40 -14.16
N GLY A 229 -8.71 -0.33 -14.09
CA GLY A 229 -8.11 0.29 -15.26
C GLY A 229 -7.07 -0.59 -15.97
N LEU A 230 -6.21 -1.29 -15.21
CA LEU A 230 -5.17 -2.16 -15.77
C LEU A 230 -5.70 -3.53 -16.23
N ALA A 231 -6.79 -4.03 -15.64
CA ALA A 231 -7.33 -5.35 -15.96
C ALA A 231 -7.70 -5.50 -17.44
N ARG A 232 -8.04 -4.41 -18.11
CA ARG A 232 -8.30 -4.40 -19.56
C ARG A 232 -7.05 -4.79 -20.38
N TYR A 233 -5.87 -4.47 -19.89
CA TYR A 233 -4.58 -4.64 -20.59
C TYR A 233 -3.84 -5.88 -20.18
N MET A 234 -3.94 -6.28 -18.88
CA MET A 234 -3.17 -7.38 -18.32
C MET A 234 -4.01 -8.41 -17.54
N GLY A 235 -5.34 -8.30 -17.63
CA GLY A 235 -6.22 -9.26 -16.96
C GLY A 235 -6.02 -9.30 -15.45
N VAL A 236 -5.97 -10.50 -14.90
CA VAL A 236 -5.81 -10.74 -13.45
C VAL A 236 -4.46 -10.24 -12.91
N LEU A 237 -3.44 -10.07 -13.76
CA LEU A 237 -2.13 -9.53 -13.34
C LEU A 237 -2.20 -8.09 -12.84
N ALA A 238 -3.30 -7.36 -13.11
CA ALA A 238 -3.56 -6.06 -12.51
C ALA A 238 -3.62 -6.13 -10.98
N VAL A 239 -4.03 -7.26 -10.41
CA VAL A 239 -4.11 -7.44 -8.95
C VAL A 239 -2.73 -7.39 -8.30
N PRO A 240 -1.76 -8.28 -8.62
CA PRO A 240 -0.43 -8.20 -8.02
C PRO A 240 0.28 -6.87 -8.28
N VAL A 241 0.09 -6.25 -9.46
CA VAL A 241 0.65 -4.92 -9.75
C VAL A 241 0.11 -3.86 -8.77
N SER A 242 -1.17 -3.92 -8.43
CA SER A 242 -1.79 -3.01 -7.45
C SER A 242 -1.39 -3.33 -5.99
N VAL A 243 -1.16 -4.61 -5.67
CA VAL A 243 -0.79 -5.04 -4.30
C VAL A 243 0.58 -4.51 -3.88
N MET A 244 1.53 -4.40 -4.82
CA MET A 244 2.87 -3.88 -4.51
C MET A 244 2.83 -2.49 -3.86
N PRO A 245 2.31 -1.43 -4.51
CA PRO A 245 2.26 -0.11 -3.90
C PRO A 245 1.26 -0.05 -2.72
N TYR A 246 0.22 -0.87 -2.70
CA TYR A 246 -0.69 -0.97 -1.56
C TYR A 246 0.01 -1.45 -0.29
N MET A 247 0.82 -2.50 -0.40
CA MET A 247 1.63 -3.02 0.71
C MET A 247 2.66 -1.98 1.18
N MET A 248 3.26 -1.19 0.26
CA MET A 248 4.22 -0.15 0.63
C MET A 248 3.63 0.93 1.55
N LEU A 249 2.33 1.25 1.42
CA LEU A 249 1.64 2.15 2.36
C LEU A 249 1.55 1.62 3.80
N HIS A 250 1.85 0.34 4.00
CA HIS A 250 1.83 -0.31 5.31
C HIS A 250 3.21 -0.46 5.95
N PHE A 251 4.31 0.06 5.33
CA PHE A 251 5.67 -0.07 5.87
C PHE A 251 5.88 0.65 7.20
N THR A 252 5.09 1.65 7.51
CA THR A 252 5.13 2.38 8.79
C THR A 252 4.23 1.78 9.85
N LYS A 253 3.48 0.72 9.51
CA LYS A 253 2.54 0.03 10.38
C LYS A 253 3.20 -1.15 11.12
N PRO A 254 2.58 -1.69 12.19
CA PRO A 254 3.07 -2.92 12.82
C PRO A 254 3.23 -4.07 11.81
N ALA A 255 4.30 -4.85 11.93
CA ALA A 255 4.65 -5.91 10.97
C ALA A 255 3.52 -6.93 10.67
N PRO A 256 2.69 -7.37 11.64
CA PRO A 256 1.54 -8.24 11.34
C PRO A 256 0.50 -7.58 10.42
N GLU A 257 0.28 -6.27 10.57
CA GLU A 257 -0.65 -5.51 9.72
C GLU A 257 -0.08 -5.35 8.30
N ALA A 258 1.22 -5.04 8.19
CA ALA A 258 1.89 -4.97 6.89
C ALA A 258 1.84 -6.32 6.15
N ALA A 259 2.04 -7.43 6.84
CA ALA A 259 1.90 -8.77 6.26
C ALA A 259 0.45 -9.08 5.86
N ALA A 260 -0.53 -8.74 6.71
CA ALA A 260 -1.95 -8.94 6.43
C ALA A 260 -2.42 -8.11 5.22
N SER A 261 -1.81 -6.92 5.00
CA SER A 261 -2.14 -6.06 3.84
C SER A 261 -1.87 -6.75 2.51
N VAL A 262 -0.86 -7.62 2.41
CA VAL A 262 -0.58 -8.40 1.19
C VAL A 262 -1.75 -9.35 0.91
N VAL A 263 -2.18 -10.12 1.91
CA VAL A 263 -3.30 -11.07 1.77
C VAL A 263 -4.59 -10.32 1.43
N ALA A 264 -4.91 -9.25 2.18
CA ALA A 264 -6.07 -8.40 1.94
C ALA A 264 -6.02 -7.77 0.55
N GLY A 265 -4.85 -7.32 0.11
CA GLY A 265 -4.63 -6.76 -1.22
C GLY A 265 -5.00 -7.72 -2.34
N PHE A 266 -4.55 -8.97 -2.27
CA PHE A 266 -4.89 -10.02 -3.24
C PHE A 266 -6.36 -10.38 -3.19
N VAL A 267 -6.91 -10.64 -2.00
CA VAL A 267 -8.31 -11.05 -1.83
C VAL A 267 -9.26 -9.96 -2.30
N LEU A 268 -9.13 -8.74 -1.79
CA LEU A 268 -10.02 -7.63 -2.15
C LEU A 268 -9.83 -7.19 -3.61
N GLY A 269 -8.60 -7.22 -4.13
CA GLY A 269 -8.32 -6.92 -5.53
C GLY A 269 -8.98 -7.93 -6.47
N TRP A 270 -8.89 -9.21 -6.18
CA TRP A 270 -9.56 -10.27 -6.95
C TRP A 270 -11.08 -10.18 -6.85
N LEU A 271 -11.64 -9.92 -5.66
CA LEU A 271 -13.09 -9.77 -5.46
C LEU A 271 -13.62 -8.53 -6.20
N ALA A 272 -12.90 -7.41 -6.14
CA ALA A 272 -13.28 -6.21 -6.87
C ALA A 272 -13.32 -6.45 -8.38
N LEU A 273 -12.33 -7.18 -8.92
CA LEU A 273 -12.29 -7.54 -10.32
C LEU A 273 -13.42 -8.50 -10.71
N LYS A 274 -13.70 -9.51 -9.88
CA LYS A 274 -14.73 -10.54 -10.10
C LYS A 274 -16.14 -9.96 -10.03
N TYR A 275 -16.43 -9.16 -9.02
CA TYR A 275 -17.78 -8.65 -8.75
C TYR A 275 -18.00 -7.21 -9.22
N LYS A 276 -16.98 -6.61 -9.84
CA LYS A 276 -17.01 -5.23 -10.35
C LYS A 276 -17.42 -4.21 -9.29
N SER A 277 -16.97 -4.41 -8.04
CA SER A 277 -17.35 -3.60 -6.88
C SER A 277 -16.19 -3.37 -5.92
N ILE A 278 -15.96 -2.10 -5.57
CA ILE A 278 -15.05 -1.68 -4.51
C ILE A 278 -15.75 -1.63 -3.15
N TRP A 279 -17.10 -1.58 -3.13
CA TRP A 279 -17.86 -1.28 -1.91
C TRP A 279 -17.71 -2.33 -0.82
N GLY A 280 -17.51 -3.59 -1.21
CA GLY A 280 -17.21 -4.65 -0.26
C GLY A 280 -15.86 -4.44 0.45
N GLY A 281 -14.84 -4.01 -0.28
CA GLY A 281 -13.55 -3.62 0.30
C GLY A 281 -13.68 -2.44 1.26
N VAL A 282 -14.43 -1.40 0.87
CA VAL A 282 -14.73 -0.24 1.75
C VAL A 282 -15.37 -0.70 3.06
N CYS A 283 -16.42 -1.53 2.98
CA CYS A 283 -17.12 -2.02 4.19
C CYS A 283 -16.19 -2.84 5.09
N VAL A 284 -15.40 -3.74 4.54
CA VAL A 284 -14.44 -4.55 5.32
C VAL A 284 -13.39 -3.66 5.97
N HIS A 285 -12.80 -2.70 5.23
CA HIS A 285 -11.80 -1.77 5.78
C HIS A 285 -12.38 -0.90 6.91
N CYS A 286 -13.57 -0.32 6.72
CA CYS A 286 -14.19 0.48 7.77
C CYS A 286 -14.51 -0.37 9.01
N ALA A 287 -15.06 -1.58 8.83
CA ALA A 287 -15.36 -2.48 9.95
C ALA A 287 -14.09 -2.88 10.71
N VAL A 288 -13.00 -3.19 10.00
CA VAL A 288 -11.70 -3.50 10.61
C VAL A 288 -11.17 -2.29 11.38
N ALA A 289 -11.14 -1.10 10.78
CA ALA A 289 -10.58 0.11 11.39
C ALA A 289 -11.34 0.53 12.65
N ILE A 290 -12.68 0.61 12.57
CA ILE A 290 -13.53 0.92 13.72
C ILE A 290 -13.30 -0.10 14.85
N SER A 291 -13.21 -1.40 14.52
CA SER A 291 -12.93 -2.43 15.52
C SER A 291 -11.56 -2.25 16.17
N MET A 292 -10.54 -1.88 15.38
CA MET A 292 -9.18 -1.64 15.89
C MET A 292 -9.15 -0.44 16.84
N ASP A 293 -9.79 0.66 16.48
CA ASP A 293 -9.83 1.86 17.30
C ASP A 293 -10.64 1.64 18.59
N LEU A 294 -11.81 0.96 18.52
CA LEU A 294 -12.58 0.59 19.70
C LEU A 294 -11.83 -0.34 20.64
N LEU A 295 -11.13 -1.36 20.13
CA LEU A 295 -10.32 -2.26 20.95
C LEU A 295 -9.16 -1.49 21.61
N ALA A 296 -8.48 -0.62 20.87
CA ALA A 296 -7.40 0.19 21.43
C ALA A 296 -7.89 1.16 22.53
N LEU A 297 -9.02 1.84 22.30
CA LEU A 297 -9.64 2.71 23.28
C LEU A 297 -10.11 1.93 24.52
N SER A 298 -10.63 0.72 24.34
CA SER A 298 -11.01 -0.16 25.45
C SER A 298 -9.82 -0.50 26.34
N HIS A 299 -8.66 -0.87 25.75
CA HIS A 299 -7.44 -1.13 26.51
C HIS A 299 -6.91 0.09 27.27
N LYS A 300 -7.20 1.29 26.78
CA LYS A 300 -6.82 2.57 27.43
C LYS A 300 -7.85 3.05 28.45
N ASN A 301 -9.00 2.40 28.59
CA ASN A 301 -10.17 2.88 29.35
C ASN A 301 -10.62 4.28 28.90
N GLN A 302 -10.60 4.53 27.58
CA GLN A 302 -10.90 5.82 26.97
C GLN A 302 -12.04 5.70 25.92
N LEU A 303 -12.99 4.80 26.13
CA LEU A 303 -14.15 4.71 25.24
C LEU A 303 -15.01 5.99 25.33
N PRO A 304 -15.57 6.49 24.22
CA PRO A 304 -16.30 7.79 24.19
C PRO A 304 -17.47 7.90 25.16
N TRP A 305 -17.98 6.78 25.63
CA TRP A 305 -19.11 6.69 26.56
C TRP A 305 -18.72 6.48 28.03
N THR A 306 -17.42 6.41 28.35
CA THR A 306 -16.94 6.22 29.73
C THR A 306 -16.68 7.53 30.47
N HIS A 307 -16.77 8.67 29.78
CA HIS A 307 -16.53 10.00 30.31
C HIS A 307 -17.85 10.73 30.52
N HIS A 308 -18.67 10.27 31.52
CA HIS A 308 -19.86 10.95 32.01
C HIS A 308 -19.69 11.37 33.47
#